data_439e83b68a911b974dbb9f6313c30900
#
_entry.id   439e83b68a911b974dbb9f6313c30900
#
_cell.length_a   1.000
_cell.length_b   1.000
_cell.length_c   1.000
_cell.angle_alpha   90.00
_cell.angle_beta   90.00
_cell.angle_gamma   90.00
#
_symmetry.space_group_name_H-M   'P 1'
#
loop_
_entity.id
_entity.type
_entity.pdbx_description
1 polymer ?
#
loop_
_entity_poly.entity_id
_entity_poly.type
_entity_poly.pdbx_seq_one_letter_code
_entity_poly.pdbx_strand_id
1 'polypeptide(L)'
;MHYHRYVPFGLLKSEIEGADFFFAPNGRTDPEAELRASASAFGSDRPIGALHQNAQCAFPERFRFVKQALGLQYKEVPCPILDRFLAQFGSDPGAESVTLVFSGAQQDSPATMFGHTFFRINSRKKGQSELLDQGLSYAAIAPPDDGPLIFYWLGMTGGYHGHFSTMPYYLKVNEYTLAESRDLWEYKLSLTPEQTQTLLRHAWEIESNSWMSYYFFDGNCAYALLALLEVARPDWELTPFSLYVIPGEMVKRITRIPGAVTEVTYRPSLKKKLERKIKTLSSQERDDFYGVIRGERDPLSIDSSGVLDAAGIYFLFEKQKNDGKLPADLAYRMRLVLSRRSALGGASTVAPPAEPSAEALDSAPSTRPDLGHDEIQLG
;
A
#
# COMPACT_ATOMS: atom_id res chain seq x y z
N MET A 1 -10.13 18.79 2.56
CA MET A 1 -9.11 19.90 2.52
C MET A 1 -8.11 19.85 3.69
N HIS A 2 -8.20 18.88 4.59
CA HIS A 2 -7.24 18.56 5.66
C HIS A 2 -6.68 19.79 6.41
N TYR A 3 -7.58 20.57 7.04
CA TYR A 3 -7.16 21.67 7.89
C TYR A 3 -6.87 21.19 9.31
N HIS A 4 -5.69 21.49 9.81
CA HIS A 4 -5.31 21.22 11.18
C HIS A 4 -5.09 22.51 11.97
N ARG A 5 -5.45 22.47 13.25
CA ARG A 5 -5.17 23.57 14.15
C ARG A 5 -3.80 23.36 14.79
N TYR A 6 -2.84 24.18 14.39
CA TYR A 6 -1.52 24.18 15.00
C TYR A 6 -1.59 24.81 16.40
N VAL A 7 -1.50 23.97 17.44
CA VAL A 7 -1.38 24.40 18.83
C VAL A 7 0.13 24.61 19.12
N PRO A 8 0.58 25.70 19.79
CA PRO A 8 -0.17 26.58 20.66
C PRO A 8 -0.78 27.84 20.00
N PHE A 9 -0.52 28.08 18.72
CA PHE A 9 -0.86 29.37 18.08
C PHE A 9 -2.31 29.46 17.57
N GLY A 10 -3.11 28.41 17.68
CA GLY A 10 -4.51 28.42 17.24
C GLY A 10 -4.73 28.66 15.74
N LEU A 11 -3.67 28.64 14.94
CA LEU A 11 -3.73 28.85 13.51
C LEU A 11 -4.28 27.61 12.81
N LEU A 12 -5.32 27.81 12.01
CA LEU A 12 -5.85 26.79 11.13
C LEU A 12 -5.08 26.83 9.81
N LYS A 13 -4.52 25.71 9.38
CA LYS A 13 -3.78 25.62 8.13
C LYS A 13 -3.98 24.24 7.50
N SER A 14 -4.18 24.21 6.18
CA SER A 14 -4.19 22.96 5.44
C SER A 14 -2.78 22.40 5.27
N GLU A 15 -2.63 21.09 5.38
CA GLU A 15 -1.39 20.37 5.10
C GLU A 15 -1.13 20.20 3.59
N ILE A 16 -2.20 20.33 2.80
CA ILE A 16 -2.07 20.26 1.35
C ILE A 16 -1.37 21.52 0.84
N GLU A 17 -0.40 21.31 -0.03
CA GLU A 17 0.39 22.34 -0.68
C GLU A 17 0.11 22.34 -2.19
N GLY A 18 0.60 23.38 -2.88
CA GLY A 18 0.32 23.58 -4.30
C GLY A 18 -0.69 24.68 -4.55
N ALA A 19 -0.33 25.61 -5.44
CA ALA A 19 -1.14 26.79 -5.73
C ALA A 19 -2.47 26.43 -6.41
N ASP A 20 -2.52 25.31 -7.12
CA ASP A 20 -3.69 24.91 -7.91
C ASP A 20 -4.75 24.15 -7.10
N PHE A 21 -4.48 23.84 -5.83
CA PHE A 21 -5.44 23.14 -4.98
C PHE A 21 -6.49 24.07 -4.36
N PHE A 22 -6.14 25.33 -4.13
CA PHE A 22 -7.02 26.31 -3.51
C PHE A 22 -7.51 27.34 -4.53
N PHE A 23 -8.81 27.63 -4.52
CA PHE A 23 -9.41 28.66 -5.37
C PHE A 23 -9.30 30.06 -4.75
N ALA A 24 -9.31 30.15 -3.41
CA ALA A 24 -9.09 31.41 -2.71
C ALA A 24 -7.59 31.65 -2.49
N PRO A 25 -7.07 32.88 -2.65
CA PRO A 25 -5.66 33.20 -2.39
C PRO A 25 -5.19 32.86 -0.97
N ASN A 26 -6.08 32.93 0.02
CA ASN A 26 -5.87 32.56 1.41
C ASN A 26 -6.53 31.21 1.78
N GLY A 27 -6.97 30.43 0.81
CA GLY A 27 -7.72 29.20 1.02
C GLY A 27 -6.99 28.16 1.88
N ARG A 28 -5.66 28.18 1.90
CA ARG A 28 -4.86 27.31 2.77
C ARG A 28 -5.07 27.57 4.27
N THR A 29 -5.46 28.78 4.66
CA THR A 29 -5.63 29.19 6.06
C THR A 29 -7.05 29.64 6.41
N ASP A 30 -7.90 29.81 5.41
CA ASP A 30 -9.28 30.28 5.54
C ASP A 30 -10.23 29.33 4.79
N PRO A 31 -10.77 28.31 5.48
CA PRO A 31 -11.68 27.34 4.88
C PRO A 31 -13.01 27.96 4.41
N GLU A 32 -13.45 29.07 5.00
CA GLU A 32 -14.69 29.74 4.58
C GLU A 32 -14.49 30.47 3.26
N ALA A 33 -13.36 31.19 3.11
CA ALA A 33 -13.00 31.81 1.85
C ALA A 33 -12.84 30.78 0.74
N GLU A 34 -12.22 29.63 1.05
CA GLU A 34 -12.06 28.53 0.10
C GLU A 34 -13.40 27.89 -0.29
N LEU A 35 -14.32 27.71 0.67
CA LEU A 35 -15.64 27.18 0.37
C LEU A 35 -16.41 28.09 -0.60
N ARG A 36 -16.38 29.41 -0.38
CA ARG A 36 -17.04 30.41 -1.26
C ARG A 36 -16.40 30.42 -2.65
N ALA A 37 -15.07 30.41 -2.72
CA ALA A 37 -14.34 30.37 -3.99
C ALA A 37 -14.60 29.08 -4.77
N SER A 38 -14.65 27.92 -4.08
CA SER A 38 -15.01 26.65 -4.67
C SER A 38 -16.41 26.65 -5.26
N ALA A 39 -17.40 27.17 -4.52
CA ALA A 39 -18.78 27.28 -5.02
C ALA A 39 -18.86 28.15 -6.30
N SER A 40 -18.11 29.22 -6.39
CA SER A 40 -18.02 30.06 -7.60
C SER A 40 -17.31 29.33 -8.74
N ALA A 41 -16.19 28.65 -8.47
CA ALA A 41 -15.40 27.97 -9.48
C ALA A 41 -16.17 26.83 -10.17
N PHE A 42 -16.99 26.11 -9.44
CA PHE A 42 -17.81 25.01 -10.00
C PHE A 42 -18.91 25.45 -10.98
N GLY A 43 -19.26 26.72 -10.97
CA GLY A 43 -20.15 27.33 -11.96
C GLY A 43 -19.40 27.94 -13.16
N SER A 44 -18.09 27.87 -13.21
CA SER A 44 -17.26 28.48 -14.25
C SER A 44 -16.76 27.44 -15.26
N ASP A 45 -16.71 27.80 -16.53
CA ASP A 45 -16.10 26.98 -17.58
C ASP A 45 -14.57 27.15 -17.68
N ARG A 46 -13.97 27.96 -16.81
CA ARG A 46 -12.51 28.20 -16.82
C ARG A 46 -11.75 26.92 -16.47
N PRO A 47 -10.82 26.47 -17.33
CA PRO A 47 -9.98 25.33 -17.05
C PRO A 47 -8.97 25.66 -15.93
N ILE A 48 -8.67 24.66 -15.09
CA ILE A 48 -7.80 24.77 -13.92
C ILE A 48 -6.81 23.61 -13.84
N GLY A 49 -5.77 23.80 -13.01
CA GLY A 49 -4.78 22.79 -12.71
C GLY A 49 -3.88 22.40 -13.89
N ALA A 50 -2.92 21.53 -13.62
CA ALA A 50 -1.96 21.05 -14.63
C ALA A 50 -2.62 20.30 -15.80
N LEU A 51 -3.78 19.69 -15.57
CA LEU A 51 -4.52 18.94 -16.60
C LEU A 51 -5.49 19.81 -17.40
N HIS A 52 -5.54 21.13 -17.18
CA HIS A 52 -6.41 22.08 -17.88
C HIS A 52 -7.86 21.59 -18.00
N GLN A 53 -8.45 21.14 -16.90
CA GLN A 53 -9.80 20.60 -16.86
C GLN A 53 -10.77 21.51 -16.09
N ASN A 54 -12.09 21.28 -16.27
CA ASN A 54 -13.10 21.99 -15.49
C ASN A 54 -12.92 21.74 -13.98
N ALA A 55 -13.27 22.71 -13.14
CA ALA A 55 -13.18 22.61 -11.69
C ALA A 55 -13.93 21.39 -11.13
N GLN A 56 -15.10 21.02 -11.68
CA GLN A 56 -15.86 19.85 -11.27
C GLN A 56 -15.08 18.54 -11.50
N CYS A 57 -14.27 18.49 -12.55
CA CYS A 57 -13.45 17.33 -12.90
C CYS A 57 -12.14 17.27 -12.13
N ALA A 58 -11.56 18.43 -11.80
CA ALA A 58 -10.35 18.53 -10.99
C ALA A 58 -10.63 18.22 -9.51
N PHE A 59 -11.79 18.62 -9.01
CA PHE A 59 -12.20 18.47 -7.60
C PHE A 59 -13.59 17.82 -7.47
N PRO A 60 -13.76 16.56 -7.90
CA PRO A 60 -15.07 15.90 -7.98
C PRO A 60 -15.70 15.62 -6.62
N GLU A 61 -14.91 15.31 -5.58
CA GLU A 61 -15.45 15.05 -4.25
C GLU A 61 -15.77 16.36 -3.53
N ARG A 62 -14.94 17.40 -3.71
CA ARG A 62 -15.22 18.74 -3.22
C ARG A 62 -16.47 19.33 -3.90
N PHE A 63 -16.62 19.11 -5.21
CA PHE A 63 -17.82 19.49 -5.96
C PHE A 63 -19.08 18.83 -5.39
N ARG A 64 -19.03 17.52 -5.16
CA ARG A 64 -20.14 16.76 -4.57
C ARG A 64 -20.49 17.28 -3.18
N PHE A 65 -19.49 17.51 -2.34
CA PHE A 65 -19.66 18.05 -0.99
C PHE A 65 -20.32 19.46 -1.03
N VAL A 66 -19.78 20.37 -1.85
CA VAL A 66 -20.31 21.75 -1.95
C VAL A 66 -21.73 21.77 -2.48
N LYS A 67 -22.00 20.98 -3.54
CA LYS A 67 -23.34 20.83 -4.12
C LYS A 67 -24.34 20.36 -3.07
N GLN A 68 -24.00 19.36 -2.29
CA GLN A 68 -24.87 18.80 -1.25
C GLN A 68 -25.03 19.74 -0.05
N ALA A 69 -23.93 20.27 0.49
CA ALA A 69 -23.92 21.08 1.72
C ALA A 69 -24.63 22.44 1.54
N LEU A 70 -24.51 23.02 0.34
CA LEU A 70 -25.11 24.33 0.04
C LEU A 70 -26.42 24.26 -0.75
N GLY A 71 -26.86 23.06 -1.15
CA GLY A 71 -28.06 22.86 -1.96
C GLY A 71 -28.00 23.52 -3.35
N LEU A 72 -26.80 23.78 -3.86
CA LEU A 72 -26.59 24.49 -5.12
C LEU A 72 -26.83 23.59 -6.31
N GLN A 73 -27.38 24.16 -7.39
CA GLN A 73 -27.56 23.46 -8.65
C GLN A 73 -26.51 23.92 -9.65
N TYR A 74 -25.81 22.98 -10.24
CA TYR A 74 -24.80 23.23 -11.28
C TYR A 74 -25.13 22.41 -12.52
N LYS A 75 -24.79 22.95 -13.69
CA LYS A 75 -24.74 22.16 -14.91
C LYS A 75 -23.52 21.24 -14.82
N GLU A 76 -23.76 19.96 -14.74
CA GLU A 76 -22.69 18.96 -14.70
C GLU A 76 -21.98 18.84 -16.05
N VAL A 77 -20.67 18.66 -16.01
CA VAL A 77 -19.84 18.53 -17.21
C VAL A 77 -19.22 17.13 -17.28
N PRO A 78 -18.95 16.59 -18.49
CA PRO A 78 -18.27 15.31 -18.64
C PRO A 78 -16.81 15.43 -18.22
N CYS A 79 -16.30 14.41 -17.51
CA CYS A 79 -14.97 14.38 -16.94
C CYS A 79 -14.12 13.18 -17.45
N PRO A 80 -13.76 13.14 -18.74
CA PRO A 80 -13.19 11.94 -19.37
C PRO A 80 -11.84 11.51 -18.81
N ILE A 81 -11.05 12.44 -18.23
CA ILE A 81 -9.76 12.10 -17.61
C ILE A 81 -10.00 11.44 -16.26
N LEU A 82 -10.90 11.99 -15.44
CA LEU A 82 -11.34 11.39 -14.17
C LEU A 82 -11.97 10.01 -14.41
N ASP A 83 -12.85 9.89 -15.41
CA ASP A 83 -13.51 8.62 -15.74
C ASP A 83 -12.47 7.55 -16.11
N ARG A 84 -11.44 7.91 -16.86
CA ARG A 84 -10.32 7.02 -17.18
C ARG A 84 -9.52 6.62 -15.94
N PHE A 85 -9.30 7.54 -15.02
CA PHE A 85 -8.65 7.24 -13.75
C PHE A 85 -9.49 6.27 -12.92
N LEU A 86 -10.77 6.51 -12.75
CA LEU A 86 -11.67 5.65 -11.98
C LEU A 86 -11.84 4.26 -12.63
N ALA A 87 -11.81 4.17 -13.96
CA ALA A 87 -11.91 2.91 -14.68
C ALA A 87 -10.73 1.94 -14.43
N GLN A 88 -9.58 2.43 -13.94
CA GLN A 88 -8.45 1.57 -13.54
C GLN A 88 -8.83 0.65 -12.36
N PHE A 89 -9.76 1.09 -11.51
CA PHE A 89 -10.22 0.34 -10.34
C PHE A 89 -11.44 -0.55 -10.62
N GLY A 90 -11.78 -0.71 -11.86
CA GLY A 90 -12.89 -1.52 -12.36
C GLY A 90 -13.89 -0.70 -13.18
N SER A 91 -14.38 -1.31 -14.27
CA SER A 91 -15.52 -0.78 -15.02
C SER A 91 -16.81 -1.21 -14.33
N ASP A 92 -17.90 -0.47 -14.52
CA ASP A 92 -19.21 -0.64 -13.89
C ASP A 92 -19.50 -2.06 -13.35
N PRO A 93 -19.76 -2.22 -12.05
CA PRO A 93 -19.98 -1.20 -11.01
C PRO A 93 -18.72 -0.67 -10.31
N GLY A 94 -17.51 -0.93 -10.79
CA GLY A 94 -16.27 -0.33 -10.30
C GLY A 94 -15.69 -0.94 -9.03
N ALA A 95 -15.01 -0.12 -8.24
CA ALA A 95 -14.42 -0.50 -6.96
C ALA A 95 -15.50 -0.86 -5.93
N GLU A 96 -15.32 -2.00 -5.25
CA GLU A 96 -16.28 -2.52 -4.28
C GLU A 96 -15.93 -2.11 -2.85
N SER A 97 -14.67 -2.26 -2.48
CA SER A 97 -14.17 -2.03 -1.12
C SER A 97 -12.67 -1.75 -1.13
N VAL A 98 -12.12 -1.47 0.03
CA VAL A 98 -10.69 -1.20 0.23
C VAL A 98 -10.11 -2.21 1.21
N THR A 99 -8.92 -2.70 0.92
CA THR A 99 -8.10 -3.48 1.84
C THR A 99 -6.87 -2.65 2.21
N LEU A 100 -6.67 -2.39 3.50
CA LEU A 100 -5.42 -1.85 4.01
C LEU A 100 -4.37 -2.95 3.99
N VAL A 101 -3.25 -2.70 3.32
CA VAL A 101 -2.11 -3.62 3.27
C VAL A 101 -0.97 -3.02 4.08
N PHE A 102 -0.47 -3.79 5.03
CA PHE A 102 0.71 -3.47 5.83
C PHE A 102 1.84 -4.41 5.47
N SER A 103 2.97 -3.85 5.09
CA SER A 103 4.22 -4.57 4.86
C SER A 103 5.10 -4.47 6.09
N GLY A 104 5.54 -5.60 6.62
CA GLY A 104 6.37 -5.69 7.82
C GLY A 104 7.63 -4.81 7.77
N ALA A 105 8.19 -4.45 8.92
CA ALA A 105 9.39 -3.63 9.03
C ALA A 105 10.60 -4.29 8.37
N GLN A 106 11.49 -3.48 7.78
CA GLN A 106 12.79 -3.90 7.27
C GLN A 106 13.88 -3.05 7.93
N GLN A 107 14.88 -3.70 8.50
CA GLN A 107 15.93 -3.01 9.30
C GLN A 107 16.99 -2.30 8.44
N ASP A 108 17.02 -2.55 7.13
CA ASP A 108 18.09 -2.10 6.24
C ASP A 108 17.94 -0.64 5.77
N SER A 109 16.78 -0.02 6.00
CA SER A 109 16.51 1.37 5.63
C SER A 109 15.58 2.05 6.64
N PRO A 110 15.93 3.25 7.12
CA PRO A 110 15.06 4.00 8.03
C PRO A 110 13.70 4.38 7.45
N ALA A 111 13.60 4.58 6.16
CA ALA A 111 12.32 4.84 5.50
C ALA A 111 11.37 3.63 5.57
N THR A 112 11.91 2.43 5.73
CA THR A 112 11.15 1.17 5.79
C THR A 112 11.19 0.49 7.16
N MET A 113 11.95 1.04 8.12
CA MET A 113 12.12 0.44 9.44
C MET A 113 10.82 0.35 10.25
N PHE A 114 9.84 1.20 9.97
CA PHE A 114 8.51 1.17 10.59
C PHE A 114 7.47 0.40 9.78
N GLY A 115 7.88 -0.26 8.69
CA GLY A 115 6.97 -0.86 7.74
C GLY A 115 6.46 0.15 6.71
N HIS A 116 5.56 -0.32 5.85
CA HIS A 116 4.88 0.52 4.87
C HIS A 116 3.40 0.12 4.76
N THR A 117 2.55 1.11 4.46
CA THR A 117 1.12 0.87 4.24
C THR A 117 0.68 1.41 2.90
N PHE A 118 -0.27 0.72 2.30
CA PHE A 118 -0.96 1.15 1.09
C PHE A 118 -2.34 0.51 1.02
N PHE A 119 -3.20 0.95 0.12
CA PHE A 119 -4.51 0.35 -0.12
C PHE A 119 -4.47 -0.56 -1.34
N ARG A 120 -5.12 -1.72 -1.26
CA ARG A 120 -5.61 -2.48 -2.40
C ARG A 120 -7.08 -2.09 -2.60
N ILE A 121 -7.43 -1.68 -3.80
CA ILE A 121 -8.78 -1.33 -4.18
C ILE A 121 -9.42 -2.56 -4.82
N ASN A 122 -10.36 -3.16 -4.11
CA ASN A 122 -10.98 -4.42 -4.51
C ASN A 122 -12.01 -4.17 -5.62
N SER A 123 -11.86 -4.84 -6.75
CA SER A 123 -12.80 -4.76 -7.86
C SER A 123 -13.93 -5.78 -7.72
N ARG A 124 -15.13 -5.47 -8.28
CA ARG A 124 -16.31 -6.37 -8.24
C ARG A 124 -16.27 -7.54 -9.21
N LYS A 125 -15.23 -7.72 -9.98
CA LYS A 125 -15.16 -8.78 -10.98
C LYS A 125 -15.09 -10.16 -10.31
N LYS A 126 -16.21 -10.88 -10.29
CA LYS A 126 -16.27 -12.25 -9.78
C LYS A 126 -15.33 -13.16 -10.55
N GLY A 127 -14.53 -13.98 -9.84
CA GLY A 127 -13.60 -14.93 -10.43
C GLY A 127 -12.27 -14.34 -10.92
N GLN A 128 -12.05 -13.03 -10.75
CA GLN A 128 -10.76 -12.42 -11.00
C GLN A 128 -9.88 -12.57 -9.77
N SER A 129 -8.59 -12.89 -9.98
CA SER A 129 -7.61 -12.94 -8.90
C SER A 129 -7.44 -11.53 -8.30
N GLU A 130 -7.41 -11.44 -6.97
CA GLU A 130 -7.13 -10.21 -6.21
C GLU A 130 -5.80 -9.55 -6.61
N LEU A 131 -4.86 -10.34 -7.13
CA LEU A 131 -3.57 -9.85 -7.62
C LEU A 131 -3.70 -8.89 -8.81
N LEU A 132 -4.83 -8.91 -9.52
CA LEU A 132 -5.12 -8.00 -10.63
C LEU A 132 -5.83 -6.72 -10.17
N ASP A 133 -6.14 -6.58 -8.90
CA ASP A 133 -6.62 -5.34 -8.31
C ASP A 133 -5.56 -4.24 -8.40
N GLN A 134 -5.96 -2.99 -8.17
CA GLN A 134 -5.03 -1.86 -8.15
C GLN A 134 -4.63 -1.52 -6.72
N GLY A 135 -3.34 -1.28 -6.53
CA GLY A 135 -2.80 -0.67 -5.32
C GLY A 135 -2.84 0.86 -5.42
N LEU A 136 -3.21 1.53 -4.33
CA LEU A 136 -3.09 2.97 -4.15
C LEU A 136 -2.09 3.21 -3.02
N SER A 137 -0.96 3.83 -3.34
CA SER A 137 0.15 4.06 -2.42
C SER A 137 0.45 5.55 -2.31
N TYR A 138 0.97 5.98 -1.16
CA TYR A 138 1.50 7.32 -0.96
C TYR A 138 2.98 7.22 -0.59
N ALA A 139 3.84 7.94 -1.30
CA ALA A 139 5.28 7.89 -1.09
C ALA A 139 5.95 9.22 -1.43
N ALA A 140 7.12 9.46 -0.85
CA ALA A 140 7.99 10.55 -1.24
C ALA A 140 8.62 10.28 -2.60
N ILE A 141 8.78 11.33 -3.41
CA ILE A 141 9.62 11.31 -4.60
C ILE A 141 10.97 11.91 -4.20
N ALA A 142 11.94 11.03 -3.94
CA ALA A 142 13.31 11.42 -3.65
C ALA A 142 14.18 11.26 -4.91
N PRO A 143 15.03 12.24 -5.25
CA PRO A 143 16.00 12.08 -6.32
C PRO A 143 16.96 10.91 -6.03
N PRO A 144 17.27 10.06 -7.04
CA PRO A 144 18.13 8.90 -6.83
C PRO A 144 19.58 9.26 -6.46
N ASP A 145 19.99 10.51 -6.72
CA ASP A 145 21.33 11.02 -6.45
C ASP A 145 21.48 11.62 -5.05
N ASP A 146 20.41 11.68 -4.25
CA ASP A 146 20.50 12.15 -2.88
C ASP A 146 21.31 11.16 -2.04
N GLY A 147 22.43 11.64 -1.50
CA GLY A 147 23.23 10.85 -0.56
C GLY A 147 22.47 10.60 0.75
N PRO A 148 22.85 9.57 1.52
CA PRO A 148 22.11 9.17 2.74
C PRO A 148 21.84 10.33 3.73
N LEU A 149 22.80 11.22 3.95
CA LEU A 149 22.66 12.35 4.86
C LEU A 149 21.62 13.37 4.37
N ILE A 150 21.58 13.64 3.06
CA ILE A 150 20.60 14.55 2.45
C ILE A 150 19.22 13.91 2.53
N PHE A 151 19.14 12.63 2.21
CA PHE A 151 17.89 11.87 2.28
C PHE A 151 17.27 11.91 3.68
N TYR A 152 18.09 11.69 4.74
CA TYR A 152 17.62 11.81 6.11
C TYR A 152 17.19 13.21 6.48
N TRP A 153 18.02 14.20 6.17
CA TRP A 153 17.72 15.58 6.52
C TRP A 153 16.41 16.06 5.87
N LEU A 154 16.25 15.86 4.57
CA LEU A 154 15.05 16.26 3.85
C LEU A 154 13.81 15.45 4.29
N GLY A 155 13.96 14.15 4.55
CA GLY A 155 12.86 13.33 5.08
C GLY A 155 12.43 13.69 6.51
N MET A 156 13.34 14.25 7.31
CA MET A 156 13.03 14.75 8.66
C MET A 156 12.39 16.15 8.65
N THR A 157 12.72 16.97 7.66
CA THR A 157 12.31 18.37 7.58
C THR A 157 11.19 18.67 6.60
N GLY A 158 10.64 17.60 5.93
CA GLY A 158 9.56 17.74 4.94
C GLY A 158 10.03 18.28 3.60
N GLY A 159 11.31 18.08 3.26
CA GLY A 159 11.89 18.55 2.01
C GLY A 159 11.50 17.74 0.78
N TYR A 160 10.86 16.58 0.93
CA TYR A 160 10.31 15.81 -0.17
C TYR A 160 8.82 16.02 -0.36
N HIS A 161 8.38 15.95 -1.60
CA HIS A 161 6.96 15.96 -1.94
C HIS A 161 6.43 14.52 -1.92
N GLY A 162 5.33 14.32 -1.23
CA GLY A 162 4.61 13.05 -1.21
C GLY A 162 3.49 13.06 -2.25
N HIS A 163 3.34 11.96 -2.95
CA HIS A 163 2.36 11.76 -4.01
C HIS A 163 1.61 10.45 -3.86
N PHE A 164 0.35 10.45 -4.26
CA PHE A 164 -0.39 9.22 -4.47
C PHE A 164 0.02 8.60 -5.81
N SER A 165 0.14 7.30 -5.85
CA SER A 165 0.40 6.55 -7.07
C SER A 165 -0.43 5.27 -7.12
N THR A 166 -0.78 4.86 -8.33
CA THR A 166 -1.52 3.62 -8.58
C THR A 166 -0.67 2.64 -9.34
N MET A 167 -0.75 1.37 -8.96
CA MET A 167 -0.07 0.29 -9.68
C MET A 167 -0.80 -1.04 -9.47
N PRO A 168 -0.65 -2.00 -10.40
CA PRO A 168 -1.20 -3.34 -10.20
C PRO A 168 -0.70 -3.97 -8.90
N TYR A 169 -1.64 -4.54 -8.12
CA TYR A 169 -1.34 -5.07 -6.78
C TYR A 169 -0.28 -6.19 -6.80
N TYR A 170 -0.29 -7.04 -7.84
CA TYR A 170 0.72 -8.10 -7.97
C TYR A 170 2.16 -7.58 -8.00
N LEU A 171 2.40 -6.37 -8.51
CA LEU A 171 3.72 -5.73 -8.50
C LEU A 171 4.16 -5.44 -7.07
N LYS A 172 3.25 -4.90 -6.24
CA LYS A 172 3.52 -4.66 -4.81
C LYS A 172 3.72 -5.95 -4.03
N VAL A 173 2.91 -6.98 -4.28
CA VAL A 173 3.12 -8.29 -3.66
C VAL A 173 4.51 -8.83 -4.01
N ASN A 174 4.92 -8.76 -5.27
CA ASN A 174 6.24 -9.23 -5.69
C ASN A 174 7.37 -8.41 -5.07
N GLU A 175 7.24 -7.07 -5.06
CA GLU A 175 8.21 -6.16 -4.44
C GLU A 175 8.42 -6.54 -2.97
N TYR A 176 7.37 -6.60 -2.17
CA TYR A 176 7.51 -6.84 -0.74
C TYR A 176 7.82 -8.30 -0.39
N THR A 177 7.09 -9.26 -0.93
CA THR A 177 7.23 -10.67 -0.48
C THR A 177 8.41 -11.40 -1.12
N LEU A 178 8.80 -11.01 -2.33
CA LEU A 178 9.93 -11.61 -3.03
C LEU A 178 11.20 -10.77 -2.86
N ALA A 179 11.22 -9.52 -3.39
CA ALA A 179 12.44 -8.72 -3.42
C ALA A 179 12.90 -8.28 -2.01
N GLU A 180 11.98 -7.79 -1.19
CA GLU A 180 12.29 -7.26 0.15
C GLU A 180 12.15 -8.31 1.26
N SER A 181 11.66 -9.51 0.96
CA SER A 181 11.42 -10.59 1.92
C SER A 181 10.57 -10.18 3.13
N ARG A 182 9.59 -9.31 2.92
CA ARG A 182 8.68 -8.78 3.93
C ARG A 182 7.33 -9.51 3.90
N ASP A 183 6.79 -9.75 5.06
CA ASP A 183 5.44 -10.28 5.22
C ASP A 183 4.41 -9.19 4.93
N LEU A 184 3.28 -9.58 4.33
CA LEU A 184 2.13 -8.69 4.13
C LEU A 184 0.96 -9.11 5.01
N TRP A 185 0.34 -8.12 5.64
CA TRP A 185 -0.92 -8.23 6.36
C TRP A 185 -1.98 -7.41 5.64
N GLU A 186 -3.10 -8.02 5.33
CA GLU A 186 -4.19 -7.42 4.58
C GLU A 186 -5.43 -7.33 5.48
N TYR A 187 -5.93 -6.12 5.68
CA TYR A 187 -7.10 -5.81 6.51
C TYR A 187 -8.21 -5.28 5.61
N LYS A 188 -9.21 -6.11 5.30
CA LYS A 188 -10.35 -5.70 4.49
C LYS A 188 -11.24 -4.75 5.29
N LEU A 189 -11.43 -3.54 4.79
CA LEU A 189 -12.19 -2.50 5.47
C LEU A 189 -13.68 -2.58 5.14
N SER A 190 -14.53 -2.23 6.11
CA SER A 190 -15.98 -2.20 5.97
C SER A 190 -16.48 -0.94 5.25
N LEU A 191 -15.86 -0.60 4.10
CA LEU A 191 -16.29 0.51 3.26
C LEU A 191 -17.36 0.05 2.27
N THR A 192 -18.37 0.88 2.09
CA THR A 192 -19.33 0.70 1.01
C THR A 192 -18.72 1.10 -0.34
N PRO A 193 -19.28 0.67 -1.46
CA PRO A 193 -18.83 1.12 -2.78
C PRO A 193 -18.83 2.65 -2.94
N GLU A 194 -19.84 3.34 -2.38
CA GLU A 194 -19.93 4.80 -2.40
C GLU A 194 -18.76 5.44 -1.63
N GLN A 195 -18.46 4.94 -0.43
CA GLN A 195 -17.33 5.40 0.39
C GLN A 195 -15.98 5.13 -0.31
N THR A 196 -15.87 3.99 -0.99
CA THR A 196 -14.70 3.67 -1.81
C THR A 196 -14.53 4.67 -2.96
N GLN A 197 -15.63 5.04 -3.64
CA GLN A 197 -15.60 6.06 -4.69
C GLN A 197 -15.26 7.45 -4.14
N THR A 198 -15.74 7.81 -2.95
CA THR A 198 -15.36 9.04 -2.24
C THR A 198 -13.85 9.10 -2.01
N LEU A 199 -13.27 8.01 -1.51
CA LEU A 199 -11.83 7.88 -1.29
C LEU A 199 -11.05 8.07 -2.61
N LEU A 200 -11.45 7.41 -3.68
CA LEU A 200 -10.78 7.48 -4.98
C LEU A 200 -10.88 8.87 -5.62
N ARG A 201 -12.07 9.51 -5.57
CA ARG A 201 -12.24 10.88 -6.07
C ARG A 201 -11.37 11.87 -5.30
N HIS A 202 -11.26 11.70 -3.98
CA HIS A 202 -10.41 12.59 -3.18
C HIS A 202 -8.91 12.33 -3.41
N ALA A 203 -8.50 11.07 -3.60
CA ALA A 203 -7.12 10.77 -4.02
C ALA A 203 -6.77 11.44 -5.36
N TRP A 204 -7.71 11.41 -6.32
CA TRP A 204 -7.58 12.13 -7.59
C TRP A 204 -7.39 13.64 -7.41
N GLU A 205 -8.18 14.27 -6.54
CA GLU A 205 -8.07 15.71 -6.26
C GLU A 205 -6.68 16.11 -5.78
N ILE A 206 -6.12 15.33 -4.85
CA ILE A 206 -4.81 15.60 -4.28
C ILE A 206 -3.73 15.35 -5.34
N GLU A 207 -3.74 14.18 -5.98
CA GLU A 207 -2.69 13.78 -6.92
C GLU A 207 -2.63 14.69 -8.15
N SER A 208 -3.80 15.13 -8.66
CA SER A 208 -3.88 15.91 -9.90
C SER A 208 -3.56 17.40 -9.72
N ASN A 209 -3.68 17.93 -8.49
CA ASN A 209 -3.67 19.39 -8.29
C ASN A 209 -2.77 19.85 -7.14
N SER A 210 -2.10 18.93 -6.43
CA SER A 210 -1.36 19.29 -5.22
C SER A 210 -0.30 18.26 -4.85
N TRP A 211 0.33 18.52 -3.73
CA TRP A 211 1.23 17.63 -3.03
C TRP A 211 1.19 17.96 -1.54
N MET A 212 1.75 17.09 -0.69
CA MET A 212 1.96 17.36 0.72
C MET A 212 3.44 17.15 1.04
N SER A 213 3.99 17.95 1.94
CA SER A 213 5.34 17.72 2.46
C SER A 213 5.41 16.35 3.13
N TYR A 214 6.37 15.53 2.73
CA TYR A 214 6.56 14.19 3.27
C TYR A 214 7.55 14.22 4.44
N TYR A 215 7.11 13.74 5.59
CA TYR A 215 7.92 13.61 6.80
C TYR A 215 8.00 12.13 7.20
N PHE A 216 9.16 11.66 7.63
CA PHE A 216 9.31 10.25 7.99
C PHE A 216 8.46 9.83 9.20
N PHE A 217 8.17 10.74 10.13
CA PHE A 217 7.48 10.41 11.39
C PHE A 217 6.02 10.79 11.46
N ASP A 218 5.56 11.84 10.81
CA ASP A 218 4.18 12.33 10.92
C ASP A 218 3.44 12.48 9.59
N GLY A 219 4.00 13.16 8.60
CA GLY A 219 3.42 13.34 7.27
C GLY A 219 3.80 12.24 6.27
N ASN A 220 3.79 10.98 6.69
CA ASN A 220 4.21 9.82 5.90
C ASN A 220 3.04 9.09 5.20
N CYS A 221 3.34 7.91 4.62
CA CYS A 221 2.33 7.11 3.93
C CYS A 221 1.14 6.75 4.84
N ALA A 222 1.37 6.42 6.10
CA ALA A 222 0.30 6.04 7.01
C ALA A 222 -0.64 7.21 7.31
N TYR A 223 -0.09 8.39 7.58
CA TYR A 223 -0.88 9.59 7.81
C TYR A 223 -1.72 9.98 6.58
N ALA A 224 -1.11 10.03 5.39
CA ALA A 224 -1.81 10.39 4.17
C ALA A 224 -2.98 9.43 3.85
N LEU A 225 -2.79 8.14 4.11
CA LEU A 225 -3.83 7.13 3.93
C LEU A 225 -4.94 7.23 5.00
N LEU A 226 -4.59 7.55 6.27
CA LEU A 226 -5.60 7.81 7.30
C LEU A 226 -6.45 9.03 6.95
N ALA A 227 -5.81 10.12 6.52
CA ALA A 227 -6.49 11.34 6.10
C ALA A 227 -7.43 11.09 4.90
N LEU A 228 -6.97 10.29 3.93
CA LEU A 228 -7.78 9.90 2.79
C LEU A 228 -8.98 9.04 3.21
N LEU A 229 -8.78 8.11 4.15
CA LEU A 229 -9.82 7.24 4.67
C LEU A 229 -10.87 8.02 5.49
N GLU A 230 -10.44 9.02 6.27
CA GLU A 230 -11.32 9.86 7.08
C GLU A 230 -12.30 10.69 6.22
N VAL A 231 -11.91 11.07 5.00
CA VAL A 231 -12.84 11.72 4.05
C VAL A 231 -13.98 10.76 3.66
N ALA A 232 -13.70 9.47 3.51
CA ALA A 232 -14.71 8.45 3.22
C ALA A 232 -15.51 8.03 4.47
N ARG A 233 -14.90 8.11 5.65
CA ARG A 233 -15.46 7.71 6.96
C ARG A 233 -15.13 8.77 8.03
N PRO A 234 -15.78 9.95 7.98
CA PRO A 234 -15.54 11.01 8.96
C PRO A 234 -15.83 10.60 10.41
N ASP A 235 -16.75 9.64 10.59
CA ASP A 235 -17.12 9.07 11.87
C ASP A 235 -16.01 8.23 12.54
N TRP A 236 -14.96 7.88 11.80
CA TRP A 236 -13.83 7.13 12.35
C TRP A 236 -12.78 8.02 13.04
N GLU A 237 -12.79 9.33 12.82
CA GLU A 237 -11.90 10.30 13.47
C GLU A 237 -10.43 9.85 13.48
N LEU A 238 -9.90 9.52 12.30
CA LEU A 238 -8.61 8.83 12.14
C LEU A 238 -7.39 9.73 12.27
N THR A 239 -7.55 11.05 12.10
CA THR A 239 -6.45 12.04 12.11
C THR A 239 -6.53 13.03 13.27
N PRO A 240 -6.74 12.59 14.54
CA PRO A 240 -6.57 13.48 15.68
C PRO A 240 -5.10 13.96 15.70
N PHE A 241 -4.88 15.13 16.30
CA PHE A 241 -3.52 15.64 16.45
C PHE A 241 -2.62 14.55 17.09
N SER A 242 -1.55 14.23 16.39
CA SER A 242 -0.56 13.24 16.84
C SER A 242 0.83 13.76 16.50
N LEU A 243 1.80 13.60 17.40
CA LEU A 243 3.19 13.96 17.17
C LEU A 243 3.89 13.03 16.20
N TYR A 244 3.34 11.85 16.00
CA TYR A 244 3.84 10.86 15.04
C TYR A 244 2.72 9.91 14.61
N VAL A 245 2.81 9.43 13.39
CA VAL A 245 1.95 8.35 12.84
C VAL A 245 2.86 7.38 12.11
N ILE A 246 3.00 6.18 12.65
CA ILE A 246 3.75 5.11 12.00
C ILE A 246 2.82 4.05 11.42
N PRO A 247 3.24 3.32 10.38
CA PRO A 247 2.42 2.31 9.72
C PRO A 247 1.74 1.29 10.65
N GLY A 248 2.45 0.77 11.65
CA GLY A 248 1.88 -0.14 12.64
C GLY A 248 0.80 0.50 13.50
N GLU A 249 0.94 1.77 13.87
CA GLU A 249 -0.05 2.52 14.65
C GLU A 249 -1.32 2.79 13.82
N MET A 250 -1.17 3.06 12.52
CA MET A 250 -2.32 3.14 11.61
C MET A 250 -3.18 1.88 11.66
N VAL A 251 -2.56 0.71 11.56
CA VAL A 251 -3.27 -0.58 11.63
C VAL A 251 -4.01 -0.71 12.96
N LYS A 252 -3.34 -0.46 14.09
CA LYS A 252 -3.97 -0.50 15.43
C LYS A 252 -5.15 0.46 15.56
N ARG A 253 -5.01 1.68 15.05
CA ARG A 253 -6.04 2.70 15.11
C ARG A 253 -7.31 2.27 14.39
N ILE A 254 -7.17 1.69 13.19
CA ILE A 254 -8.32 1.20 12.41
C ILE A 254 -8.92 -0.06 13.05
N THR A 255 -8.10 -1.01 13.50
CA THR A 255 -8.61 -2.28 14.07
C THR A 255 -9.30 -2.11 15.44
N ARG A 256 -9.02 -1.02 16.17
CA ARG A 256 -9.73 -0.66 17.40
C ARG A 256 -11.16 -0.15 17.17
N ILE A 257 -11.49 0.26 15.93
CA ILE A 257 -12.86 0.70 15.60
C ILE A 257 -13.73 -0.54 15.39
N PRO A 258 -14.80 -0.74 16.19
CA PRO A 258 -15.66 -1.91 16.07
C PRO A 258 -16.24 -2.05 14.66
N GLY A 259 -16.04 -3.21 14.04
CA GLY A 259 -16.56 -3.51 12.70
C GLY A 259 -15.86 -2.78 11.53
N ALA A 260 -14.78 -2.03 11.77
CA ALA A 260 -14.03 -1.38 10.69
C ALA A 260 -13.29 -2.39 9.80
N VAL A 261 -12.87 -3.52 10.34
CA VAL A 261 -12.19 -4.60 9.62
C VAL A 261 -13.11 -5.81 9.57
N THR A 262 -13.35 -6.34 8.38
CA THR A 262 -14.21 -7.51 8.14
C THR A 262 -13.44 -8.80 7.96
N GLU A 263 -12.19 -8.71 7.50
CA GLU A 263 -11.35 -9.86 7.22
C GLU A 263 -9.88 -9.49 7.38
N VAL A 264 -9.07 -10.42 7.89
CA VAL A 264 -7.61 -10.27 7.99
C VAL A 264 -6.95 -11.43 7.26
N THR A 265 -6.03 -11.12 6.35
CA THR A 265 -5.29 -12.10 5.57
C THR A 265 -3.79 -11.90 5.76
N TYR A 266 -3.04 -12.99 5.83
CA TYR A 266 -1.58 -12.96 5.95
C TYR A 266 -0.91 -13.60 4.75
N ARG A 267 0.03 -12.88 4.13
CA ARG A 267 0.91 -13.38 3.07
C ARG A 267 2.35 -13.43 3.56
N PRO A 268 2.88 -14.62 3.84
CA PRO A 268 4.27 -14.75 4.26
C PRO A 268 5.24 -14.41 3.13
N SER A 269 6.34 -13.79 3.50
CA SER A 269 7.50 -13.60 2.64
C SER A 269 8.09 -14.94 2.16
N LEU A 270 8.86 -14.89 1.08
CA LEU A 270 9.54 -16.08 0.56
C LEU A 270 10.49 -16.68 1.61
N LYS A 271 11.18 -15.84 2.39
CA LYS A 271 12.01 -16.27 3.51
C LYS A 271 11.21 -17.06 4.56
N LYS A 272 10.04 -16.53 4.97
CA LYS A 272 9.17 -17.21 5.94
C LYS A 272 8.60 -18.53 5.39
N LYS A 273 8.25 -18.55 4.12
CA LYS A 273 7.84 -19.80 3.45
C LYS A 273 8.95 -20.86 3.50
N LEU A 274 10.18 -20.46 3.20
CA LEU A 274 11.34 -21.35 3.27
C LEU A 274 11.58 -21.87 4.70
N GLU A 275 11.61 -20.96 5.69
CA GLU A 275 11.79 -21.34 7.10
C GLU A 275 10.75 -22.35 7.59
N ARG A 276 9.47 -22.11 7.23
CA ARG A 276 8.38 -23.04 7.56
C ARG A 276 8.57 -24.39 6.89
N LYS A 277 8.89 -24.39 5.60
CA LYS A 277 9.10 -25.62 4.84
C LYS A 277 10.25 -26.44 5.44
N ILE A 278 11.38 -25.81 5.78
CA ILE A 278 12.52 -26.50 6.41
C ILE A 278 12.11 -27.11 7.77
N LYS A 279 11.26 -26.41 8.56
CA LYS A 279 10.78 -26.94 9.84
C LYS A 279 9.93 -28.20 9.72
N THR A 280 9.24 -28.41 8.59
CA THR A 280 8.45 -29.63 8.34
C THR A 280 9.28 -30.81 7.89
N LEU A 281 10.55 -30.62 7.52
CA LEU A 281 11.45 -31.68 7.07
C LEU A 281 11.98 -32.48 8.27
N SER A 282 12.09 -33.77 8.13
CA SER A 282 12.84 -34.65 9.04
C SER A 282 14.33 -34.31 9.06
N SER A 283 15.09 -34.86 10.00
CA SER A 283 16.56 -34.65 10.05
C SER A 283 17.24 -35.06 8.76
N GLN A 284 16.92 -36.25 8.22
CA GLN A 284 17.48 -36.74 6.98
C GLN A 284 17.12 -35.86 5.79
N GLU A 285 15.87 -35.40 5.69
CA GLU A 285 15.43 -34.50 4.63
C GLU A 285 16.10 -33.14 4.71
N ARG A 286 16.38 -32.63 5.92
CA ARG A 286 17.16 -31.40 6.09
C ARG A 286 18.59 -31.55 5.58
N ASP A 287 19.24 -32.71 5.87
CA ASP A 287 20.58 -32.99 5.35
C ASP A 287 20.55 -33.06 3.82
N ASP A 288 19.53 -33.70 3.25
CA ASP A 288 19.31 -33.77 1.80
C ASP A 288 19.10 -32.38 1.21
N PHE A 289 18.28 -31.54 1.83
CA PHE A 289 18.06 -30.14 1.43
C PHE A 289 19.37 -29.33 1.41
N TYR A 290 20.13 -29.37 2.50
CA TYR A 290 21.41 -28.68 2.56
C TYR A 290 22.43 -29.23 1.57
N GLY A 291 22.47 -30.53 1.34
CA GLY A 291 23.31 -31.15 0.33
C GLY A 291 22.97 -30.69 -1.09
N VAL A 292 21.68 -30.57 -1.41
CA VAL A 292 21.21 -30.09 -2.71
C VAL A 292 21.60 -28.61 -2.94
N ILE A 293 21.36 -27.72 -1.95
CA ILE A 293 21.66 -26.29 -2.13
C ILE A 293 23.16 -25.99 -2.14
N ARG A 294 23.99 -26.81 -1.49
CA ARG A 294 25.47 -26.72 -1.55
C ARG A 294 26.07 -27.37 -2.80
N GLY A 295 25.32 -28.21 -3.51
CA GLY A 295 25.80 -28.97 -4.64
C GLY A 295 26.54 -30.25 -4.27
N GLU A 296 26.40 -30.72 -3.06
CA GLU A 296 26.98 -31.95 -2.51
C GLU A 296 26.12 -33.21 -2.82
N ARG A 297 24.84 -32.97 -3.20
CA ARG A 297 23.88 -34.00 -3.52
C ARG A 297 23.15 -33.69 -4.83
N ASP A 298 23.04 -34.70 -5.70
CA ASP A 298 22.32 -34.57 -6.99
C ASP A 298 20.80 -34.41 -6.74
N PRO A 299 20.16 -33.32 -7.18
CA PRO A 299 18.73 -33.14 -7.08
C PRO A 299 17.90 -34.27 -7.70
N LEU A 300 18.42 -34.96 -8.74
CA LEU A 300 17.72 -36.04 -9.41
C LEU A 300 17.63 -37.30 -8.55
N SER A 301 18.50 -37.48 -7.54
CA SER A 301 18.47 -38.57 -6.58
C SER A 301 17.50 -38.38 -5.42
N ILE A 302 16.81 -37.22 -5.34
CA ILE A 302 15.89 -36.90 -4.25
C ILE A 302 14.49 -37.42 -4.54
N ASP A 303 13.93 -38.20 -3.63
CA ASP A 303 12.55 -38.74 -3.73
C ASP A 303 11.53 -37.92 -2.88
N SER A 304 12.00 -37.10 -1.95
CA SER A 304 11.13 -36.24 -1.12
C SER A 304 10.70 -35.01 -1.87
N SER A 305 9.38 -34.87 -2.13
CA SER A 305 8.77 -33.65 -2.68
C SER A 305 8.98 -32.46 -1.74
N GLY A 306 9.01 -32.71 -0.42
CA GLY A 306 9.25 -31.68 0.59
C GLY A 306 10.63 -31.04 0.47
N VAL A 307 11.67 -31.84 0.25
CA VAL A 307 13.06 -31.39 0.01
C VAL A 307 13.15 -30.57 -1.27
N LEU A 308 12.56 -31.07 -2.36
CA LEU A 308 12.60 -30.39 -3.65
C LEU A 308 11.81 -29.07 -3.63
N ASP A 309 10.66 -29.04 -2.94
CA ASP A 309 9.91 -27.80 -2.74
C ASP A 309 10.74 -26.78 -1.93
N ALA A 310 11.37 -27.19 -0.82
CA ALA A 310 12.24 -26.31 -0.02
C ALA A 310 13.42 -25.78 -0.85
N ALA A 311 14.08 -26.65 -1.63
CA ALA A 311 15.19 -26.25 -2.50
C ALA A 311 14.73 -25.28 -3.61
N GLY A 312 13.56 -25.52 -4.20
CA GLY A 312 12.96 -24.62 -5.19
C GLY A 312 12.69 -23.22 -4.61
N ILE A 313 12.11 -23.15 -3.40
CA ILE A 313 11.87 -21.90 -2.69
C ILE A 313 13.21 -21.20 -2.38
N TYR A 314 14.23 -21.93 -1.95
CA TYR A 314 15.57 -21.37 -1.70
C TYR A 314 16.18 -20.74 -2.96
N PHE A 315 16.13 -21.43 -4.11
CA PHE A 315 16.66 -20.87 -5.35
C PHE A 315 15.88 -19.66 -5.84
N LEU A 316 14.57 -19.63 -5.62
CA LEU A 316 13.77 -18.40 -5.88
C LEU A 316 14.18 -17.26 -4.97
N PHE A 317 14.43 -17.52 -3.69
CA PHE A 317 14.91 -16.53 -2.74
C PHE A 317 16.28 -15.97 -3.15
N GLU A 318 17.24 -16.83 -3.47
CA GLU A 318 18.57 -16.42 -3.95
C GLU A 318 18.49 -15.65 -5.28
N LYS A 319 17.59 -16.03 -6.18
CA LYS A 319 17.35 -15.30 -7.43
C LYS A 319 16.87 -13.87 -7.16
N GLN A 320 15.94 -13.69 -6.22
CA GLN A 320 15.41 -12.36 -5.90
C GLN A 320 16.48 -11.49 -5.20
N LYS A 321 17.22 -12.07 -4.26
CA LYS A 321 18.32 -11.39 -3.57
C LYS A 321 19.40 -10.84 -4.51
N ASN A 322 19.52 -11.43 -5.71
CA ASN A 322 20.50 -11.07 -6.74
C ASN A 322 19.82 -10.43 -7.98
N ASP A 323 18.87 -9.53 -7.77
CA ASP A 323 18.19 -8.74 -8.82
C ASP A 323 17.59 -9.59 -9.96
N GLY A 324 17.01 -10.72 -9.59
CA GLY A 324 16.39 -11.64 -10.55
C GLY A 324 17.38 -12.53 -11.32
N LYS A 325 18.66 -12.52 -10.98
CA LYS A 325 19.71 -13.33 -11.61
C LYS A 325 20.20 -14.40 -10.65
N LEU A 326 20.53 -15.58 -11.18
CA LEU A 326 21.23 -16.62 -10.45
C LEU A 326 22.59 -16.87 -11.09
N PRO A 327 23.64 -17.14 -10.30
CA PRO A 327 24.87 -17.75 -10.80
C PRO A 327 24.55 -19.01 -11.62
N ALA A 328 25.37 -19.30 -12.63
CA ALA A 328 25.09 -20.35 -13.61
C ALA A 328 24.91 -21.74 -12.95
N ASP A 329 25.70 -22.04 -11.93
CA ASP A 329 25.63 -23.27 -11.15
C ASP A 329 24.32 -23.40 -10.33
N LEU A 330 23.88 -22.32 -9.68
CA LEU A 330 22.60 -22.28 -8.95
C LEU A 330 21.41 -22.38 -9.93
N ALA A 331 21.50 -21.70 -11.08
CA ALA A 331 20.47 -21.77 -12.11
C ALA A 331 20.36 -23.20 -12.71
N TYR A 332 21.48 -23.89 -12.87
CA TYR A 332 21.49 -25.29 -13.31
C TYR A 332 20.84 -26.20 -12.26
N ARG A 333 21.25 -26.09 -10.99
CA ARG A 333 20.65 -26.89 -9.88
C ARG A 333 19.16 -26.62 -9.72
N MET A 334 18.74 -25.37 -9.82
CA MET A 334 17.32 -25.01 -9.80
C MET A 334 16.54 -25.76 -10.89
N ARG A 335 17.06 -25.81 -12.13
CA ARG A 335 16.40 -26.56 -13.22
C ARG A 335 16.27 -28.04 -12.90
N LEU A 336 17.31 -28.66 -12.34
CA LEU A 336 17.25 -30.07 -11.94
C LEU A 336 16.23 -30.34 -10.85
N VAL A 337 16.17 -29.46 -9.83
CA VAL A 337 15.17 -29.50 -8.75
C VAL A 337 13.76 -29.43 -9.31
N LEU A 338 13.48 -28.45 -10.18
CA LEU A 338 12.16 -28.30 -10.78
C LEU A 338 11.77 -29.45 -11.69
N SER A 339 12.73 -29.99 -12.48
CA SER A 339 12.54 -31.15 -13.32
C SER A 339 12.20 -32.39 -12.49
N ARG A 340 12.98 -32.68 -11.44
CA ARG A 340 12.72 -33.80 -10.53
C ARG A 340 11.41 -33.66 -9.80
N ARG A 341 11.12 -32.45 -9.30
CA ARG A 341 9.85 -32.16 -8.60
C ARG A 341 8.64 -32.43 -9.52
N SER A 342 8.72 -31.99 -10.78
CA SER A 342 7.69 -32.26 -11.79
C SER A 342 7.50 -33.76 -12.06
N ALA A 343 8.60 -34.53 -12.12
CA ALA A 343 8.56 -35.97 -12.35
C ALA A 343 7.90 -36.73 -11.19
N LEU A 344 7.97 -36.24 -9.96
CA LEU A 344 7.30 -36.85 -8.80
C LEU A 344 5.78 -36.63 -8.80
N GLY A 345 5.27 -35.69 -9.61
CA GLY A 345 3.84 -35.36 -9.66
C GLY A 345 3.31 -34.64 -8.40
N GLY A 346 1.99 -34.44 -8.36
CA GLY A 346 1.32 -33.71 -7.26
C GLY A 346 1.47 -32.21 -7.32
N ALA A 347 0.70 -31.50 -6.48
CA ALA A 347 0.76 -30.04 -6.39
C ALA A 347 2.11 -29.58 -5.82
N SER A 348 2.77 -28.61 -6.48
CA SER A 348 4.01 -28.01 -6.00
C SER A 348 3.71 -26.75 -5.18
N THR A 349 4.40 -26.60 -4.05
CA THR A 349 4.33 -25.39 -3.21
C THR A 349 5.37 -24.34 -3.62
N VAL A 350 6.14 -24.60 -4.68
CA VAL A 350 7.15 -23.67 -5.23
C VAL A 350 6.51 -22.55 -6.07
N ALA A 351 5.19 -22.57 -6.28
CA ALA A 351 4.49 -21.53 -7.02
C ALA A 351 4.70 -20.12 -6.39
N PRO A 352 4.73 -19.06 -7.21
CA PRO A 352 4.76 -17.69 -6.70
C PRO A 352 3.61 -17.46 -5.72
N PRO A 353 3.69 -16.44 -4.83
CA PRO A 353 2.73 -16.20 -3.75
C PRO A 353 1.36 -15.74 -4.27
N ALA A 354 0.69 -16.61 -5.05
CA ALA A 354 -0.53 -16.25 -5.75
C ALA A 354 -1.74 -16.17 -4.83
N GLU A 355 -1.83 -16.98 -3.76
CA GLU A 355 -3.05 -16.98 -2.92
C GLU A 355 -2.72 -16.99 -1.43
N PRO A 356 -3.50 -16.20 -0.62
CA PRO A 356 -3.47 -16.32 0.82
C PRO A 356 -4.06 -17.67 1.21
N SER A 357 -3.34 -18.48 1.96
CA SER A 357 -3.92 -19.70 2.53
C SER A 357 -4.49 -19.40 3.91
N ALA A 358 -5.68 -19.91 4.23
CA ALA A 358 -6.26 -19.84 5.57
C ALA A 358 -5.30 -20.46 6.62
N GLU A 359 -4.52 -21.47 6.25
CA GLU A 359 -3.44 -22.05 7.07
C GLU A 359 -2.34 -21.04 7.44
N ALA A 360 -2.18 -19.96 6.67
CA ALA A 360 -1.19 -18.93 6.95
C ALA A 360 -1.55 -18.09 8.19
N LEU A 361 -2.82 -17.92 8.52
CA LEU A 361 -3.28 -17.17 9.69
C LEU A 361 -2.99 -17.90 11.01
N ASP A 362 -3.27 -19.20 11.10
CA ASP A 362 -3.03 -20.01 12.30
C ASP A 362 -1.53 -20.17 12.60
N SER A 363 -0.69 -20.06 11.58
CA SER A 363 0.77 -20.11 11.68
C SER A 363 1.42 -18.72 11.62
N ALA A 364 0.63 -17.63 11.67
CA ALA A 364 1.13 -16.27 11.67
C ALA A 364 1.98 -15.99 12.91
N PRO A 365 3.07 -15.19 12.78
CA PRO A 365 3.87 -14.82 13.93
C PRO A 365 3.00 -14.14 14.99
N SER A 366 3.35 -14.29 16.27
CA SER A 366 2.74 -13.56 17.39
C SER A 366 2.83 -12.04 17.28
N THR A 367 3.51 -11.55 16.25
CA THR A 367 3.74 -10.15 15.91
C THR A 367 2.75 -9.62 14.87
N ARG A 368 1.45 -9.96 14.96
CA ARG A 368 0.43 -9.27 14.19
C ARG A 368 0.48 -7.78 14.53
N PRO A 369 0.47 -6.86 13.54
CA PRO A 369 0.61 -5.43 13.78
C PRO A 369 -0.49 -4.85 14.68
N ASP A 370 -1.71 -5.42 14.60
CA ASP A 370 -2.87 -5.01 15.39
C ASP A 370 -2.87 -5.57 16.82
N LEU A 371 -2.11 -6.63 17.09
CA LEU A 371 -1.99 -7.28 18.41
C LEU A 371 -0.67 -6.96 19.11
N GLY A 372 0.26 -6.26 18.47
CA GLY A 372 1.55 -5.89 19.02
C GLY A 372 1.41 -5.04 20.30
N HIS A 373 2.37 -5.14 21.21
CA HIS A 373 2.40 -4.39 22.48
C HIS A 373 2.24 -2.89 22.24
N ASP A 374 1.51 -2.21 23.15
CA ASP A 374 1.33 -0.75 23.14
C ASP A 374 2.63 0.01 23.48
N GLU A 375 3.70 -0.71 23.82
CA GLU A 375 5.01 -0.15 24.09
C GLU A 375 5.91 -0.33 22.87
N ILE A 376 6.32 0.79 22.27
CA ILE A 376 7.54 0.82 21.48
C ILE A 376 8.67 0.63 22.48
N GLN A 377 9.13 -0.59 22.65
CA GLN A 377 10.41 -0.81 23.30
C GLN A 377 11.46 -0.27 22.34
N LEU A 378 11.87 0.97 22.60
CA LEU A 378 13.12 1.52 22.10
C LEU A 378 14.24 0.75 22.83
N GLY A 379 14.68 -0.35 22.23
CA GLY A 379 15.87 -1.08 22.60
C GLY A 379 17.05 -0.59 21.79
#